data_e8454ec60f9ee05c261c7cde7968137a
#
_entry.id   e8454ec60f9ee05c261c7cde7968137a
#
_cell.length_a   1.000
_cell.length_b   1.000
_cell.length_c   1.000
_cell.angle_alpha   90.00
_cell.angle_beta   90.00
_cell.angle_gamma   90.00
#
_symmetry.space_group_name_H-M   'P 1'
#
loop_
_entity.id
_entity.type
_entity.pdbx_description
1 polymer ?
#
loop_
_entity_poly.entity_id
_entity_poly.type
_entity_poly.pdbx_seq_one_letter_code
_entity_poly.pdbx_strand_id
1 'polypeptide(L)'
;KSEQTPAPYYLVWAGETDLKARPWPYQLVSIEVLVDDALAVALEPPLEARAEAGYQLFRTYCLACHTVNLQGGKMGPELNVPQNIFAYRDGDQMRAFVRNPQSFRAASLMPPQMISNDKLEAIFAYLRAMEKRKVCASAAECAALVEAALVPSNP
;
A
#
# COMPACT_ATOMS: atom_id res chain seq x y z
N LYS A 1 -26.74 19.97 -1.09
CA LYS A 1 -25.98 18.87 -0.42
C LYS A 1 -26.69 17.59 -0.82
N SER A 2 -26.13 16.81 -1.73
CA SER A 2 -26.64 15.47 -2.01
C SER A 2 -26.36 14.60 -0.77
N GLU A 3 -27.42 14.11 -0.13
CA GLU A 3 -27.29 13.04 0.85
C GLU A 3 -26.76 11.80 0.11
N GLN A 4 -25.47 11.59 0.21
CA GLN A 4 -24.88 10.31 -0.20
C GLN A 4 -25.26 9.28 0.86
N THR A 5 -26.24 8.48 0.55
CA THR A 5 -26.55 7.30 1.36
C THR A 5 -25.38 6.32 1.25
N PRO A 6 -24.83 5.81 2.36
CA PRO A 6 -23.79 4.78 2.35
C PRO A 6 -24.38 3.41 2.01
N ALA A 7 -25.09 3.34 0.86
CA ALA A 7 -25.69 2.10 0.41
C ALA A 7 -24.63 1.26 -0.37
N PRO A 8 -24.68 -0.09 -0.31
CA PRO A 8 -25.64 -0.84 0.47
C PRO A 8 -25.29 -0.98 1.96
N TYR A 9 -23.99 -0.92 2.35
CA TYR A 9 -23.57 -1.11 3.74
C TYR A 9 -22.41 -0.19 4.11
N TYR A 10 -22.27 0.02 5.42
CA TYR A 10 -21.17 0.78 6.02
C TYR A 10 -20.56 -0.04 7.16
N LEU A 11 -19.21 -0.19 7.13
CA LEU A 11 -18.53 -0.93 8.19
C LEU A 11 -18.23 0.00 9.36
N VAL A 12 -18.60 -0.43 10.55
CA VAL A 12 -18.33 0.27 11.82
C VAL A 12 -17.53 -0.66 12.73
N TRP A 13 -16.46 -0.15 13.31
CA TRP A 13 -15.66 -0.86 14.29
C TRP A 13 -16.26 -0.63 15.69
N ALA A 14 -16.93 -1.64 16.26
CA ALA A 14 -17.52 -1.53 17.59
C ALA A 14 -16.42 -1.32 18.66
N GLY A 15 -16.62 -0.30 19.52
CA GLY A 15 -15.70 0.02 20.59
C GLY A 15 -14.46 0.80 20.19
N GLU A 16 -14.27 1.13 18.90
CA GLU A 16 -13.17 1.97 18.47
C GLU A 16 -13.46 3.44 18.75
N THR A 17 -12.58 4.10 19.51
CA THR A 17 -12.68 5.51 19.85
C THR A 17 -11.77 6.41 19.02
N ASP A 18 -10.70 5.85 18.44
CA ASP A 18 -9.85 6.56 17.49
C ASP A 18 -10.31 6.30 16.05
N LEU A 19 -11.06 7.24 15.51
CA LEU A 19 -11.59 7.17 14.15
C LEU A 19 -10.52 7.08 13.06
N LYS A 20 -9.25 7.32 13.40
CA LYS A 20 -8.11 7.24 12.47
C LYS A 20 -7.33 5.93 12.59
N ALA A 21 -7.59 5.14 13.62
CA ALA A 21 -6.87 3.90 13.87
C ALA A 21 -7.22 2.78 12.88
N ARG A 22 -8.39 2.87 12.24
CA ARG A 22 -8.89 1.84 11.33
C ARG A 22 -9.55 2.46 10.11
N PRO A 23 -9.49 1.78 8.95
CA PRO A 23 -10.22 2.21 7.76
C PRO A 23 -11.75 2.15 8.00
N TRP A 24 -12.46 3.13 7.47
CA TRP A 24 -13.91 3.23 7.51
C TRP A 24 -14.47 3.09 6.09
N PRO A 25 -14.50 1.87 5.51
CA PRO A 25 -15.02 1.67 4.17
C PRO A 25 -16.54 1.89 4.15
N TYR A 26 -16.98 2.66 3.19
CA TYR A 26 -18.38 2.89 2.87
C TYR A 26 -18.71 2.32 1.49
N GLN A 27 -19.99 2.16 1.18
CA GLN A 27 -20.46 1.47 -0.04
C GLN A 27 -19.93 0.03 -0.12
N LEU A 28 -19.93 -0.65 1.02
CA LEU A 28 -19.49 -2.03 1.12
C LEU A 28 -20.51 -2.92 0.42
N VAL A 29 -20.08 -3.66 -0.59
CA VAL A 29 -20.92 -4.59 -1.36
C VAL A 29 -20.67 -6.06 -0.99
N SER A 30 -19.45 -6.37 -0.55
CA SER A 30 -19.09 -7.72 -0.10
C SER A 30 -17.96 -7.69 0.91
N ILE A 31 -17.89 -8.70 1.75
CA ILE A 31 -16.73 -9.02 2.60
C ILE A 31 -16.36 -10.46 2.26
N GLU A 32 -15.15 -10.64 1.76
CA GLU A 32 -14.57 -11.96 1.51
C GLU A 32 -13.42 -12.21 2.47
N VAL A 33 -13.49 -13.29 3.22
CA VAL A 33 -12.39 -13.73 4.08
C VAL A 33 -11.54 -14.71 3.29
N LEU A 34 -10.43 -14.21 2.77
CA LEU A 34 -9.45 -15.03 2.10
C LEU A 34 -8.44 -15.55 3.13
N VAL A 35 -8.34 -16.87 3.23
CA VAL A 35 -7.21 -17.52 3.88
C VAL A 35 -6.19 -17.75 2.77
N ASP A 36 -5.46 -16.69 2.41
CA ASP A 36 -4.49 -16.74 1.33
C ASP A 36 -3.08 -16.57 1.90
N ASP A 37 -2.39 -17.69 2.07
CA ASP A 37 -0.97 -17.70 2.45
C ASP A 37 -0.11 -16.99 1.40
N ALA A 38 -0.54 -16.94 0.13
CA ALA A 38 0.16 -16.25 -0.95
C ALA A 38 0.24 -14.73 -0.72
N LEU A 39 -0.84 -14.12 -0.23
CA LEU A 39 -0.86 -12.69 0.12
C LEU A 39 0.14 -12.41 1.26
N ALA A 40 0.12 -13.22 2.31
CA ALA A 40 1.02 -13.08 3.43
C ALA A 40 2.47 -13.26 2.99
N VAL A 41 2.77 -14.31 2.23
CA VAL A 41 4.13 -14.62 1.73
C VAL A 41 4.67 -13.52 0.82
N ALA A 42 3.85 -12.93 -0.05
CA ALA A 42 4.26 -11.88 -0.98
C ALA A 42 4.62 -10.56 -0.27
N LEU A 43 3.97 -10.27 0.84
CA LEU A 43 4.16 -9.04 1.62
C LEU A 43 5.08 -9.20 2.82
N GLU A 44 5.37 -10.45 3.23
CA GLU A 44 6.17 -10.73 4.41
C GLU A 44 7.60 -10.22 4.24
N PRO A 45 8.14 -9.43 5.18
CA PRO A 45 9.49 -8.92 5.09
C PRO A 45 10.54 -9.99 5.38
N PRO A 46 11.80 -9.76 4.98
CA PRO A 46 12.93 -10.48 5.54
C PRO A 46 12.95 -10.38 7.08
N LEU A 47 13.55 -11.37 7.76
CA LEU A 47 13.60 -11.51 9.22
C LEU A 47 14.47 -10.42 9.91
N GLU A 48 14.21 -9.16 9.63
CA GLU A 48 14.82 -8.01 10.30
C GLU A 48 13.75 -7.30 11.14
N ALA A 49 14.01 -7.11 12.45
CA ALA A 49 13.03 -6.53 13.37
C ALA A 49 12.48 -5.16 12.90
N ARG A 50 13.31 -4.34 12.27
CA ARG A 50 12.89 -3.02 11.75
C ARG A 50 12.02 -3.15 10.50
N ALA A 51 12.24 -4.14 9.67
CA ALA A 51 11.42 -4.42 8.50
C ALA A 51 10.04 -4.92 8.90
N GLU A 52 9.92 -5.73 9.94
CA GLU A 52 8.64 -6.19 10.48
C GLU A 52 7.78 -5.01 11.00
N ALA A 53 8.34 -4.13 11.81
CA ALA A 53 7.62 -2.95 12.28
C ALA A 53 7.15 -2.06 11.11
N GLY A 54 8.00 -1.89 10.08
CA GLY A 54 7.67 -1.17 8.86
C GLY A 54 6.57 -1.85 8.05
N TYR A 55 6.54 -3.16 8.00
CA TYR A 55 5.48 -3.95 7.36
C TYR A 55 4.11 -3.68 7.99
N GLN A 56 4.00 -3.73 9.31
CA GLN A 56 2.73 -3.45 9.99
C GLN A 56 2.25 -2.00 9.76
N LEU A 57 3.18 -1.05 9.76
CA LEU A 57 2.88 0.35 9.44
C LEU A 57 2.49 0.53 7.98
N PHE A 58 3.17 -0.15 7.05
CA PHE A 58 2.80 -0.12 5.63
C PHE A 58 1.39 -0.66 5.40
N ARG A 59 1.03 -1.78 6.02
CA ARG A 59 -0.34 -2.33 5.97
C ARG A 59 -1.37 -1.32 6.46
N THR A 60 -1.05 -0.57 7.50
CA THR A 60 -1.97 0.39 8.13
C THR A 60 -2.17 1.65 7.27
N TYR A 61 -1.09 2.19 6.70
CA TYR A 61 -1.12 3.53 6.09
C TYR A 61 -1.05 3.53 4.57
N CYS A 62 -0.52 2.48 3.95
CA CYS A 62 -0.15 2.49 2.54
C CYS A 62 -0.82 1.41 1.69
N LEU A 63 -0.98 0.20 2.24
CA LEU A 63 -1.42 -1.00 1.50
C LEU A 63 -2.82 -0.85 0.88
N ALA A 64 -3.70 -0.06 1.48
CA ALA A 64 -5.04 0.17 0.93
C ALA A 64 -5.02 0.82 -0.46
N CYS A 65 -3.95 1.56 -0.78
CA CYS A 65 -3.81 2.27 -2.06
C CYS A 65 -2.66 1.74 -2.92
N HIS A 66 -1.58 1.23 -2.31
CA HIS A 66 -0.38 0.78 -2.99
C HIS A 66 -0.23 -0.73 -2.98
N THR A 67 0.41 -1.26 -4.02
CA THR A 67 0.86 -2.66 -4.06
C THR A 67 2.35 -2.78 -3.74
N VAL A 68 2.71 -3.90 -3.14
CA VAL A 68 4.07 -4.44 -3.05
C VAL A 68 4.00 -5.88 -3.53
N ASN A 69 4.83 -6.27 -4.48
CA ASN A 69 4.78 -7.58 -5.11
C ASN A 69 3.39 -7.90 -5.68
N LEU A 70 2.73 -6.91 -6.27
CA LEU A 70 1.40 -6.98 -6.89
C LEU A 70 0.26 -7.22 -5.89
N GLN A 71 0.52 -7.20 -4.59
CA GLN A 71 -0.46 -7.37 -3.54
C GLN A 71 -0.78 -6.04 -2.85
N GLY A 72 -2.06 -5.69 -2.77
CA GLY A 72 -2.56 -4.45 -2.17
C GLY A 72 -3.54 -3.69 -3.06
N GLY A 73 -3.77 -2.42 -2.71
CA GLY A 73 -4.67 -1.54 -3.46
C GLY A 73 -4.06 -1.04 -4.77
N LYS A 74 -4.90 -0.83 -5.78
CA LYS A 74 -4.49 -0.43 -7.14
C LYS A 74 -4.71 1.07 -7.44
N MET A 75 -4.95 1.89 -6.42
CA MET A 75 -5.14 3.34 -6.59
C MET A 75 -3.80 4.06 -6.76
N GLY A 76 -2.77 3.60 -6.06
CA GLY A 76 -1.39 4.06 -6.18
C GLY A 76 -0.52 3.09 -6.99
N PRO A 77 0.72 3.49 -7.32
CA PRO A 77 1.64 2.62 -8.04
C PRO A 77 2.13 1.44 -7.19
N GLU A 78 2.56 0.39 -7.87
CA GLU A 78 3.38 -0.69 -7.31
C GLU A 78 4.73 -0.14 -6.83
N LEU A 79 5.22 -0.61 -5.68
CA LEU A 79 6.39 -0.03 -5.02
C LEU A 79 7.63 -0.93 -5.01
N ASN A 80 7.52 -2.19 -5.45
CA ASN A 80 8.66 -3.14 -5.44
C ASN A 80 9.01 -3.73 -6.80
N VAL A 81 8.03 -3.97 -7.67
CA VAL A 81 8.27 -4.60 -8.97
C VAL A 81 7.73 -3.71 -10.12
N PRO A 82 8.37 -3.72 -11.30
CA PRO A 82 9.58 -4.45 -11.66
C PRO A 82 10.82 -3.87 -10.99
N GLN A 83 10.79 -2.62 -10.52
CA GLN A 83 11.88 -1.92 -9.87
C GLN A 83 11.40 -1.33 -8.54
N ASN A 84 12.16 -1.59 -7.47
CA ASN A 84 11.86 -1.04 -6.16
C ASN A 84 11.90 0.50 -6.20
N ILE A 85 10.96 1.15 -5.50
CA ILE A 85 10.84 2.61 -5.49
C ILE A 85 12.13 3.31 -5.06
N PHE A 86 12.90 2.73 -4.15
CA PHE A 86 14.17 3.28 -3.68
C PHE A 86 15.37 3.03 -4.61
N ALA A 87 15.19 2.25 -5.69
CA ALA A 87 16.22 2.13 -6.73
C ALA A 87 16.29 3.38 -7.64
N TYR A 88 15.23 4.20 -7.67
CA TYR A 88 15.17 5.41 -8.53
C TYR A 88 14.66 6.67 -7.82
N ARG A 89 14.32 6.58 -6.53
CA ARG A 89 13.87 7.71 -5.71
C ARG A 89 14.75 7.85 -4.48
N ASP A 90 15.17 9.08 -4.23
CA ASP A 90 15.87 9.45 -3.01
C ASP A 90 14.95 9.45 -1.79
N GLY A 91 15.49 9.06 -0.62
CA GLY A 91 14.72 8.97 0.62
C GLY A 91 14.20 10.32 1.11
N ASP A 92 14.96 11.41 0.92
CA ASP A 92 14.53 12.76 1.31
C ASP A 92 13.40 13.25 0.41
N GLN A 93 13.54 13.00 -0.89
CA GLN A 93 12.48 13.27 -1.87
C GLN A 93 11.21 12.48 -1.55
N MET A 94 11.33 11.21 -1.18
CA MET A 94 10.20 10.38 -0.79
C MET A 94 9.53 10.88 0.49
N ARG A 95 10.31 11.33 1.48
CA ARG A 95 9.78 11.96 2.70
C ARG A 95 8.97 13.20 2.39
N ALA A 96 9.53 14.09 1.58
CA ALA A 96 8.86 15.32 1.17
C ALA A 96 7.59 15.03 0.36
N PHE A 97 7.65 14.06 -0.57
CA PHE A 97 6.50 13.64 -1.36
C PHE A 97 5.36 13.11 -0.48
N VAL A 98 5.66 12.18 0.43
CA VAL A 98 4.64 11.57 1.33
C VAL A 98 3.96 12.62 2.21
N ARG A 99 4.69 13.68 2.59
CA ARG A 99 4.15 14.80 3.39
C ARG A 99 3.26 15.75 2.61
N ASN A 100 3.57 15.97 1.34
CA ASN A 100 2.82 16.89 0.49
C ASN A 100 2.88 16.45 -0.99
N PRO A 101 2.14 15.39 -1.37
CA PRO A 101 2.18 14.85 -2.73
C PRO A 101 1.80 15.87 -3.81
N GLN A 102 0.83 16.75 -3.51
CA GLN A 102 0.32 17.74 -4.44
C GLN A 102 1.35 18.81 -4.80
N SER A 103 2.35 19.08 -3.92
CA SER A 103 3.44 20.01 -4.26
C SER A 103 4.39 19.47 -5.34
N PHE A 104 4.43 18.15 -5.52
CA PHE A 104 5.21 17.48 -6.56
C PHE A 104 4.41 17.15 -7.81
N ARG A 105 3.13 16.82 -7.62
CA ARG A 105 2.17 16.47 -8.68
C ARG A 105 0.81 17.02 -8.31
N ALA A 106 0.40 18.12 -8.90
CA ALA A 106 -0.85 18.81 -8.59
C ALA A 106 -2.10 17.90 -8.68
N ALA A 107 -2.09 16.93 -9.60
CA ALA A 107 -3.17 15.96 -9.77
C ALA A 107 -3.01 14.67 -8.91
N SER A 108 -2.11 14.65 -7.93
CA SER A 108 -1.94 13.48 -7.08
C SER A 108 -3.18 13.25 -6.21
N LEU A 109 -3.72 12.03 -6.28
CA LEU A 109 -4.82 11.59 -5.40
C LEU A 109 -4.31 11.09 -4.05
N MET A 110 -3.00 10.91 -3.88
CA MET A 110 -2.42 10.50 -2.60
C MET A 110 -2.63 11.60 -1.56
N PRO A 111 -3.28 11.31 -0.43
CA PRO A 111 -3.42 12.29 0.64
C PRO A 111 -2.08 12.49 1.38
N PRO A 112 -1.81 13.68 1.90
CA PRO A 112 -0.67 13.92 2.79
C PRO A 112 -0.70 13.00 4.00
N GLN A 113 0.43 12.33 4.28
CA GLN A 113 0.53 11.40 5.40
C GLN A 113 1.19 12.09 6.61
N MET A 114 0.41 12.30 7.68
CA MET A 114 0.83 12.99 8.90
C MET A 114 1.34 12.00 9.97
N ILE A 115 2.18 11.05 9.56
CA ILE A 115 2.84 10.08 10.46
C ILE A 115 4.18 10.61 10.95
N SER A 116 4.67 10.13 12.10
CA SER A 116 5.98 10.56 12.64
C SER A 116 7.13 10.12 11.72
N ASN A 117 8.28 10.79 11.83
CA ASN A 117 9.45 10.43 11.02
C ASN A 117 9.92 8.99 11.29
N ASP A 118 9.91 8.55 12.55
CA ASP A 118 10.32 7.19 12.92
C ASP A 118 9.44 6.12 12.26
N LYS A 119 8.12 6.34 12.23
CA LYS A 119 7.18 5.45 11.54
C LYS A 119 7.42 5.45 10.03
N LEU A 120 7.67 6.61 9.45
CA LEU A 120 7.96 6.72 8.02
C LEU A 120 9.28 6.03 7.65
N GLU A 121 10.33 6.20 8.47
CA GLU A 121 11.61 5.50 8.28
C GLU A 121 11.47 3.98 8.43
N ALA A 122 10.63 3.51 9.34
CA ALA A 122 10.34 2.08 9.46
C ALA A 122 9.65 1.56 8.19
N ILE A 123 8.67 2.28 7.64
CA ILE A 123 8.03 1.95 6.35
C ILE A 123 9.08 1.92 5.23
N PHE A 124 9.97 2.90 5.18
CA PHE A 124 11.02 2.95 4.16
C PHE A 124 12.02 1.79 4.31
N ALA A 125 12.36 1.41 5.55
CA ALA A 125 13.19 0.23 5.80
C ALA A 125 12.53 -1.05 5.29
N TYR A 126 11.22 -1.21 5.52
CA TYR A 126 10.44 -2.31 4.97
C TYR A 126 10.50 -2.33 3.43
N LEU A 127 10.18 -1.22 2.78
CA LEU A 127 10.19 -1.15 1.31
C LEU A 127 11.57 -1.44 0.72
N ARG A 128 12.66 -0.96 1.34
CA ARG A 128 14.03 -1.31 0.92
C ARG A 128 14.34 -2.79 1.10
N ALA A 129 13.88 -3.39 2.20
CA ALA A 129 14.07 -4.81 2.46
C ALA A 129 13.35 -5.68 1.41
N MET A 130 12.16 -5.25 0.95
CA MET A 130 11.38 -5.95 -0.07
C MET A 130 12.07 -6.03 -1.43
N GLU A 131 13.07 -5.19 -1.73
CA GLU A 131 13.88 -5.32 -2.95
C GLU A 131 14.51 -6.71 -3.09
N LYS A 132 14.85 -7.36 -1.97
CA LYS A 132 15.42 -8.71 -1.93
C LYS A 132 14.37 -9.82 -2.01
N ARG A 133 13.10 -9.47 -2.02
CA ARG A 133 11.95 -10.41 -2.01
C ARG A 133 10.95 -10.11 -3.12
N LYS A 134 11.44 -9.97 -4.34
CA LYS A 134 10.56 -9.80 -5.51
C LYS A 134 9.88 -11.11 -5.86
N VAL A 135 8.62 -11.03 -6.28
CA VAL A 135 7.84 -12.19 -6.78
C VAL A 135 8.27 -12.66 -8.17
N CYS A 136 9.28 -12.03 -8.76
CA CYS A 136 9.77 -12.29 -10.10
C CYS A 136 11.31 -12.35 -10.10
N ALA A 137 11.88 -13.24 -10.91
CA ALA A 137 13.33 -13.48 -10.96
C ALA A 137 14.08 -12.54 -11.90
N SER A 138 13.40 -11.91 -12.86
CA SER A 138 14.01 -11.00 -13.84
C SER A 138 13.15 -9.77 -14.08
N ALA A 139 13.75 -8.70 -14.59
CA ALA A 139 13.02 -7.48 -14.94
C ALA A 139 11.95 -7.73 -16.01
N ALA A 140 12.20 -8.62 -16.96
CA ALA A 140 11.24 -8.97 -18.01
C ALA A 140 10.05 -9.74 -17.44
N GLU A 141 10.28 -10.71 -16.56
CA GLU A 141 9.22 -11.44 -15.86
C GLU A 141 8.39 -10.51 -14.97
N CYS A 142 9.05 -9.63 -14.22
CA CYS A 142 8.37 -8.62 -13.40
C CYS A 142 7.48 -7.70 -14.25
N ALA A 143 7.96 -7.24 -15.39
CA ALA A 143 7.19 -6.39 -16.29
C ALA A 143 5.96 -7.12 -16.83
N ALA A 144 6.11 -8.37 -17.25
CA ALA A 144 5.00 -9.20 -17.74
C ALA A 144 3.93 -9.44 -16.65
N LEU A 145 4.34 -9.70 -15.41
CA LEU A 145 3.40 -9.86 -14.29
C LEU A 145 2.66 -8.57 -13.94
N VAL A 146 3.34 -7.43 -13.97
CA VAL A 146 2.72 -6.12 -13.75
C VAL A 146 1.69 -5.83 -14.84
N GLU A 147 2.04 -6.07 -16.10
CA GLU A 147 1.12 -5.88 -17.23
C GLU A 147 -0.12 -6.78 -17.11
N ALA A 148 0.08 -8.05 -16.79
CA ALA A 148 -1.03 -8.98 -16.56
C ALA A 148 -1.95 -8.55 -15.40
N ALA A 149 -1.39 -7.99 -14.32
CA ALA A 149 -2.15 -7.51 -13.17
C ALA A 149 -2.94 -6.21 -13.44
N LEU A 150 -2.58 -5.46 -14.47
CA LEU A 150 -3.27 -4.25 -14.90
C LEU A 150 -4.43 -4.52 -15.85
N VAL A 151 -4.50 -5.71 -16.46
CA VAL A 151 -5.64 -6.11 -17.29
C VAL A 151 -6.83 -6.35 -16.35
N PRO A 152 -7.94 -5.61 -16.49
CA PRO A 152 -9.12 -5.88 -15.68
C PRO A 152 -9.61 -7.29 -16.01
N SER A 153 -9.75 -8.14 -14.98
CA SER A 153 -10.51 -9.39 -15.12
C SER A 153 -11.93 -9.01 -15.49
N ASN A 154 -12.26 -9.15 -16.77
CA ASN A 154 -13.62 -8.93 -17.23
C ASN A 154 -14.50 -10.04 -16.64
N PRO A 155 -15.57 -9.70 -15.91
CA PRO A 155 -16.50 -10.69 -15.38
C PRO A 155 -17.29 -11.40 -16.48
#